data_ea14b4e9307e9096ac91db48e1afbf6e
#
_entry.id   ea14b4e9307e9096ac91db48e1afbf6e
#
_cell.length_a   1.000
_cell.length_b   1.000
_cell.length_c   1.000
_cell.angle_alpha   90.00
_cell.angle_beta   90.00
_cell.angle_gamma   90.00
#
_symmetry.space_group_name_H-M   'P 1'
#
loop_
_entity.id
_entity.type
_entity.pdbx_description
1 polymer ?
#
loop_
_entity_poly.entity_id
_entity_poly.type
_entity_poly.pdbx_seq_one_letter_code
_entity_poly.pdbx_strand_id
1 'polypeptide(L)'
;MTRKKNKNTVPKNRTRYEGELVKLIGSSRPELYVSPSGNTRGWDCFIVKKFGKKFIPIEVKTSSTTKNINLAYNKRVKLQYENYEKIWKQYKIVTWYAFRRVSRGSTKKELKWRFIPISNINQLVLSFEYGLTLDEFIKVIV
;
A
#
# COMPACT_ATOMS: atom_id res chain seq x y z
N MET A 1 2.39 -18.14 -29.95
CA MET A 1 2.62 -18.30 -29.28
C MET A 1 3.21 -17.59 -28.26
N THR A 2 3.53 -16.78 -28.11
CA THR A 2 4.23 -16.14 -27.10
C THR A 2 3.50 -15.10 -26.37
N ARG A 3 2.40 -14.74 -26.81
CA ARG A 3 1.72 -13.74 -26.20
C ARG A 3 1.24 -13.98 -24.89
N LYS A 4 1.12 -15.15 -24.46
CA LYS A 4 0.64 -15.43 -23.18
C LYS A 4 1.48 -14.87 -22.15
N LYS A 5 2.77 -14.81 -22.37
CA LYS A 5 3.65 -14.36 -21.40
C LYS A 5 3.42 -12.96 -21.01
N ASN A 6 2.92 -12.19 -21.89
CA ASN A 6 2.76 -10.80 -21.61
C ASN A 6 1.77 -10.51 -20.53
N LYS A 7 0.86 -11.43 -20.34
CA LYS A 7 -0.13 -11.22 -19.33
C LYS A 7 0.45 -11.28 -17.97
N ASN A 8 1.54 -11.99 -17.84
CA ASN A 8 2.10 -12.19 -16.53
C ASN A 8 3.02 -11.08 -16.09
N THR A 9 3.44 -10.23 -16.99
CA THR A 9 4.40 -9.21 -16.62
C THR A 9 3.82 -8.14 -15.74
N VAL A 10 2.58 -7.75 -15.95
CA VAL A 10 1.98 -6.72 -15.14
C VAL A 10 1.82 -7.13 -13.70
N PRO A 11 1.29 -8.32 -13.43
CA PRO A 11 1.19 -8.78 -12.06
C PRO A 11 2.53 -8.92 -11.38
N LYS A 12 3.57 -9.24 -12.13
CA LYS A 12 4.88 -9.36 -11.55
C LYS A 12 5.37 -8.07 -10.94
N ASN A 13 5.20 -6.96 -11.61
CA ASN A 13 5.67 -5.69 -11.11
C ASN A 13 4.91 -5.28 -9.85
N ARG A 14 3.63 -5.54 -9.82
CA ARG A 14 2.84 -5.23 -8.64
C ARG A 14 3.29 -6.05 -7.46
N THR A 15 3.48 -7.35 -7.68
CA THR A 15 3.94 -8.26 -6.64
C THR A 15 5.31 -7.85 -6.13
N ARG A 16 6.14 -7.33 -7.01
CA ARG A 16 7.47 -6.91 -6.63
C ARG A 16 7.46 -5.82 -5.57
N TYR A 17 6.62 -4.82 -5.73
CA TYR A 17 6.58 -3.72 -4.78
C TYR A 17 5.92 -4.13 -3.47
N GLU A 18 4.94 -5.02 -3.53
CA GLU A 18 4.35 -5.57 -2.33
C GLU A 18 5.38 -6.36 -1.54
N GLY A 19 6.16 -7.20 -2.23
CA GLY A 19 7.20 -7.98 -1.60
C GLY A 19 8.30 -7.11 -1.01
N GLU A 20 8.66 -6.05 -1.71
CA GLU A 20 9.65 -5.12 -1.23
C GLU A 20 9.21 -4.48 0.07
N LEU A 21 7.95 -4.06 0.13
CA LEU A 21 7.40 -3.44 1.32
C LEU A 21 7.37 -4.41 2.49
N VAL A 22 6.94 -5.64 2.24
CA VAL A 22 6.90 -6.67 3.28
C VAL A 22 8.28 -6.89 3.89
N LYS A 23 9.30 -6.98 3.05
CA LYS A 23 10.66 -7.16 3.54
C LYS A 23 11.14 -5.96 4.32
N LEU A 24 10.80 -4.78 3.84
CA LEU A 24 11.25 -3.55 4.48
C LEU A 24 10.68 -3.40 5.88
N ILE A 25 9.39 -3.65 6.03
CA ILE A 25 8.74 -3.55 7.33
C ILE A 25 9.23 -4.65 8.27
N GLY A 26 9.33 -5.87 7.76
CA GLY A 26 9.80 -6.99 8.57
C GLY A 26 11.22 -6.82 9.06
N SER A 27 12.08 -6.22 8.25
CA SER A 27 13.46 -5.95 8.66
C SER A 27 13.53 -4.84 9.70
N SER A 28 12.65 -3.85 9.59
CA SER A 28 12.64 -2.74 10.53
C SER A 28 12.16 -3.16 11.91
N ARG A 29 11.19 -4.05 11.95
CA ARG A 29 10.59 -4.49 13.23
C ARG A 29 10.32 -5.99 13.16
N PRO A 30 11.33 -6.81 13.50
CA PRO A 30 11.19 -8.26 13.40
C PRO A 30 10.06 -8.87 14.24
N GLU A 31 9.61 -8.16 15.25
CA GLU A 31 8.53 -8.67 16.09
C GLU A 31 7.16 -8.56 15.42
N LEU A 32 7.06 -7.84 14.32
CA LEU A 32 5.80 -7.74 13.59
C LEU A 32 5.68 -8.89 12.60
N TYR A 33 4.50 -9.45 12.48
CA TYR A 33 4.25 -10.44 11.45
C TYR A 33 3.72 -9.70 10.23
N VAL A 34 4.48 -9.72 9.15
CA VAL A 34 4.12 -9.01 7.93
C VAL A 34 4.03 -10.03 6.82
N SER A 35 2.95 -10.02 6.08
CA SER A 35 2.71 -11.03 5.05
C SER A 35 1.99 -10.44 3.86
N PRO A 36 2.32 -10.92 2.65
CA PRO A 36 1.50 -10.57 1.49
C PRO A 36 0.17 -11.31 1.60
N SER A 37 -0.85 -10.77 0.98
CA SER A 37 -2.18 -11.37 1.03
C SER A 37 -2.37 -12.49 0.01
N GLY A 38 -1.40 -12.70 -0.83
CA GLY A 38 -1.52 -13.74 -1.86
C GLY A 38 -2.46 -13.31 -2.96
N ASN A 39 -3.27 -14.23 -3.42
CA ASN A 39 -4.17 -13.98 -4.52
C ASN A 39 -5.56 -13.56 -4.11
N THR A 40 -5.76 -13.20 -2.86
CA THR A 40 -7.07 -12.82 -2.41
C THR A 40 -7.45 -11.47 -2.97
N ARG A 41 -8.72 -11.25 -3.12
CA ARG A 41 -9.20 -9.94 -3.48
C ARG A 41 -9.13 -9.11 -2.23
N GLY A 42 -8.80 -7.87 -2.35
CA GLY A 42 -8.71 -7.00 -1.21
C GLY A 42 -7.30 -6.54 -0.99
N TRP A 43 -6.85 -6.57 0.23
CA TRP A 43 -5.57 -5.94 0.59
C TRP A 43 -4.36 -6.64 -0.03
N ASP A 44 -3.33 -5.87 -0.32
CA ASP A 44 -2.10 -6.39 -0.90
C ASP A 44 -1.23 -7.09 0.13
N CYS A 45 -1.19 -6.57 1.34
CA CYS A 45 -0.45 -7.20 2.43
C CYS A 45 -1.06 -6.75 3.76
N PHE A 46 -0.55 -7.31 4.85
CA PHE A 46 -1.06 -6.95 6.17
C PHE A 46 0.01 -7.15 7.23
N ILE A 47 -0.19 -6.46 8.33
CA ILE A 47 0.67 -6.57 9.50
C ILE A 47 -0.20 -7.02 10.65
N VAL A 48 0.30 -8.00 11.42
CA VAL A 48 -0.37 -8.44 12.63
C VAL A 48 0.57 -8.19 13.80
N LYS A 49 0.09 -7.50 14.81
CA LYS A 49 0.87 -7.27 15.99
C LYS A 49 0.73 -8.51 16.88
N LYS A 50 1.84 -8.98 17.37
CA LYS A 50 1.87 -10.19 18.18
C LYS A 50 1.06 -10.02 19.46
N PHE A 51 1.26 -8.89 20.11
CA PHE A 51 0.52 -8.59 21.33
C PHE A 51 -0.42 -7.43 21.01
N GLY A 52 -1.65 -7.47 21.52
CA GLY A 52 -2.62 -6.43 21.25
C GLY A 52 -3.61 -6.79 20.18
N LYS A 53 -3.40 -7.92 19.50
CA LYS A 53 -4.36 -8.44 18.52
C LYS A 53 -4.78 -7.43 17.48
N LYS A 54 -3.84 -6.66 16.98
CA LYS A 54 -4.15 -5.64 16.00
C LYS A 54 -3.85 -6.14 14.60
N PHE A 55 -4.79 -5.90 13.68
CA PHE A 55 -4.66 -6.26 12.28
C PHE A 55 -4.58 -4.98 11.47
N ILE A 56 -3.54 -4.84 10.67
CA ILE A 56 -3.29 -3.63 9.89
C ILE A 56 -3.17 -4.00 8.42
N PRO A 57 -4.26 -3.86 7.66
CA PRO A 57 -4.22 -4.17 6.23
C PRO A 57 -3.63 -3.01 5.44
N ILE A 58 -2.93 -3.33 4.38
CA ILE A 58 -2.23 -2.35 3.56
C ILE A 58 -2.56 -2.56 2.09
N GLU A 59 -2.87 -1.47 1.43
CA GLU A 59 -3.05 -1.43 -0.01
C GLU A 59 -1.85 -0.70 -0.60
N VAL A 60 -1.18 -1.30 -1.57
CA VAL A 60 0.04 -0.76 -2.15
C VAL A 60 -0.27 -0.08 -3.47
N LYS A 61 0.20 1.15 -3.64
CA LYS A 61 0.04 1.89 -4.89
C LYS A 61 1.39 2.47 -5.30
N THR A 62 1.68 2.42 -6.58
CA THR A 62 2.90 3.02 -7.10
C THR A 62 2.54 3.94 -8.27
N SER A 63 3.40 4.91 -8.52
CA SER A 63 3.21 5.83 -9.64
C SER A 63 4.52 6.02 -10.37
N SER A 64 4.46 6.01 -11.69
CA SER A 64 5.63 6.25 -12.52
C SER A 64 5.75 7.71 -12.90
N THR A 65 4.85 8.56 -12.42
CA THR A 65 4.88 9.98 -12.74
C THR A 65 5.20 10.79 -11.50
N THR A 66 5.43 12.09 -11.69
CA THR A 66 5.67 12.98 -10.57
C THR A 66 4.38 13.45 -9.92
N LYS A 67 3.25 13.09 -10.53
CA LYS A 67 1.96 13.51 -10.00
C LYS A 67 1.54 12.66 -8.81
N ASN A 68 0.67 13.19 -8.02
CA ASN A 68 0.06 12.44 -6.93
C ASN A 68 -0.84 11.36 -7.51
N ILE A 69 -1.12 10.34 -6.72
CA ILE A 69 -1.92 9.22 -7.17
C ILE A 69 -3.39 9.53 -6.94
N ASN A 70 -4.16 9.57 -8.02
CA ASN A 70 -5.58 9.86 -7.94
C ASN A 70 -6.35 8.53 -7.94
N LEU A 71 -6.96 8.21 -6.81
CA LEU A 71 -7.69 6.95 -6.67
C LEU A 71 -9.00 6.93 -7.47
N ALA A 72 -9.48 8.08 -7.87
CA ALA A 72 -10.71 8.16 -8.65
C ALA A 72 -10.46 8.03 -10.15
N TYR A 73 -9.21 8.05 -10.58
CA TYR A 73 -8.88 7.98 -11.99
C TYR A 73 -9.32 6.67 -12.62
N ASN A 74 -9.22 5.57 -11.89
CA ASN A 74 -9.57 4.27 -12.36
C ASN A 74 -10.80 3.79 -11.59
N LYS A 75 -11.85 3.41 -12.32
CA LYS A 75 -13.10 2.99 -11.71
C LYS A 75 -12.92 1.84 -10.73
N ARG A 76 -12.08 0.89 -11.08
CA ARG A 76 -11.83 -0.27 -10.23
C ARG A 76 -11.15 0.13 -8.93
N VAL A 77 -10.19 1.04 -9.02
CA VAL A 77 -9.48 1.52 -7.84
C VAL A 77 -10.40 2.34 -6.94
N LYS A 78 -11.31 3.09 -7.55
CA LYS A 78 -12.28 3.87 -6.79
C LYS A 78 -13.24 2.96 -6.04
N LEU A 79 -13.71 1.90 -6.69
CA LEU A 79 -14.59 0.93 -6.04
C LEU A 79 -13.88 0.23 -4.89
N GLN A 80 -12.60 -0.07 -5.06
CA GLN A 80 -11.80 -0.68 -4.03
C GLN A 80 -11.71 0.23 -2.81
N TYR A 81 -11.47 1.52 -3.04
CA TYR A 81 -11.42 2.49 -1.97
C TYR A 81 -12.77 2.55 -1.22
N GLU A 82 -13.86 2.57 -1.96
CA GLU A 82 -15.19 2.63 -1.37
C GLU A 82 -15.47 1.40 -0.51
N ASN A 83 -14.98 0.25 -0.97
CA ASN A 83 -15.15 -0.97 -0.22
C ASN A 83 -14.34 -0.92 1.09
N TYR A 84 -13.13 -0.42 1.04
CA TYR A 84 -12.31 -0.28 2.24
C TYR A 84 -12.93 0.72 3.21
N GLU A 85 -13.59 1.74 2.69
CA GLU A 85 -14.26 2.72 3.52
C GLU A 85 -15.45 2.08 4.24
N LYS A 86 -16.18 1.21 3.57
CA LYS A 86 -17.28 0.47 4.19
C LYS A 86 -16.77 -0.44 5.30
N ILE A 87 -15.65 -1.11 5.06
CA ILE A 87 -15.05 -1.98 6.05
C ILE A 87 -14.65 -1.19 7.29
N TRP A 88 -14.11 -0.01 7.07
CA TRP A 88 -13.75 0.85 8.18
C TRP A 88 -14.97 1.25 8.99
N LYS A 89 -16.03 1.65 8.33
CA LYS A 89 -17.24 2.07 9.03
C LYS A 89 -17.91 0.94 9.77
N GLN A 90 -17.97 -0.24 9.18
CA GLN A 90 -18.65 -1.38 9.79
C GLN A 90 -17.82 -2.12 10.82
N TYR A 91 -16.55 -2.33 10.54
CA TYR A 91 -15.71 -3.19 11.37
C TYR A 91 -14.61 -2.44 12.11
N LYS A 92 -14.47 -1.15 11.85
CA LYS A 92 -13.41 -0.33 12.43
C LYS A 92 -12.01 -0.82 12.07
N ILE A 93 -11.90 -1.49 10.93
CA ILE A 93 -10.63 -1.92 10.38
C ILE A 93 -10.14 -0.84 9.43
N VAL A 94 -9.01 -0.22 9.76
CA VAL A 94 -8.46 0.88 8.98
C VAL A 94 -7.48 0.35 7.97
N THR A 95 -7.78 0.56 6.69
CA THR A 95 -6.83 0.24 5.63
C THR A 95 -5.82 1.37 5.51
N TRP A 96 -4.55 1.02 5.47
CA TRP A 96 -3.49 1.97 5.20
C TRP A 96 -3.07 1.86 3.75
N TYR A 97 -2.87 2.99 3.11
CA TYR A 97 -2.31 3.02 1.77
C TYR A 97 -0.82 3.29 1.88
N ALA A 98 -0.02 2.39 1.31
CA ALA A 98 1.42 2.57 1.22
C ALA A 98 1.73 2.90 -0.23
N PHE A 99 2.41 3.99 -0.48
CA PHE A 99 2.64 4.41 -1.84
C PHE A 99 4.01 5.04 -2.02
N ARG A 100 4.52 4.93 -3.24
CA ARG A 100 5.79 5.55 -3.60
C ARG A 100 5.88 5.74 -5.11
N ARG A 101 6.84 6.53 -5.53
CA ARG A 101 7.14 6.71 -6.94
C ARG A 101 8.13 5.65 -7.38
N VAL A 102 8.01 5.23 -8.62
CA VAL A 102 8.90 4.22 -9.20
C VAL A 102 9.52 4.71 -10.50
N SER A 103 9.41 6.00 -10.76
CA SER A 103 9.89 6.58 -11.99
C SER A 103 11.41 6.56 -12.09
N ARG A 104 11.92 6.35 -13.29
CA ARG A 104 13.35 6.46 -13.52
C ARG A 104 13.75 7.89 -13.34
N GLY A 105 14.92 8.13 -12.87
CA GLY A 105 15.40 9.47 -12.67
C GLY A 105 14.90 10.14 -11.42
N SER A 106 14.00 9.48 -10.69
CA SER A 106 13.56 10.02 -9.42
C SER A 106 14.71 9.96 -8.43
N THR A 107 14.77 10.92 -7.54
CA THR A 107 15.78 10.90 -6.49
C THR A 107 15.45 9.80 -5.51
N LYS A 108 16.43 9.37 -4.75
CA LYS A 108 16.19 8.36 -3.73
C LYS A 108 15.15 8.81 -2.74
N LYS A 109 15.07 10.10 -2.50
CA LYS A 109 14.10 10.65 -1.58
C LYS A 109 12.68 10.43 -2.08
N GLU A 110 12.47 10.60 -3.38
CA GLU A 110 11.15 10.43 -3.97
C GLU A 110 10.74 8.97 -4.06
N LEU A 111 11.70 8.06 -3.97
CA LEU A 111 11.40 6.63 -4.03
C LEU A 111 11.06 6.06 -2.66
N LYS A 112 11.00 6.90 -1.63
CA LYS A 112 10.67 6.41 -0.31
C LYS A 112 9.19 6.22 -0.14
N TRP A 113 8.84 5.23 0.64
CA TRP A 113 7.45 4.93 0.93
C TRP A 113 6.77 6.00 1.78
N ARG A 114 5.50 6.22 1.50
CA ARG A 114 4.64 7.05 2.32
C ARG A 114 3.43 6.25 2.74
N PHE A 115 2.90 6.53 3.90
CA PHE A 115 1.79 5.78 4.46
C PHE A 115 0.70 6.73 4.94
N ILE A 116 -0.55 6.41 4.59
CA ILE A 116 -1.67 7.23 5.03
C ILE A 116 -2.87 6.32 5.30
N PRO A 117 -3.54 6.49 6.45
CA PRO A 117 -4.72 5.70 6.72
C PRO A 117 -5.89 6.22 5.90
N ILE A 118 -6.81 5.33 5.56
CA ILE A 118 -7.94 5.68 4.71
C ILE A 118 -8.73 6.85 5.28
N SER A 119 -8.80 6.97 6.60
CA SER A 119 -9.53 8.05 7.24
C SER A 119 -8.94 9.43 6.98
N ASN A 120 -7.68 9.50 6.57
CA ASN A 120 -7.01 10.78 6.33
C ASN A 120 -6.83 11.08 4.85
N ILE A 121 -7.34 10.23 3.97
CA ILE A 121 -7.25 10.50 2.54
C ILE A 121 -8.28 11.56 2.16
N ASN A 122 -7.80 12.62 1.52
CA ASN A 122 -8.64 13.74 1.14
C ASN A 122 -8.86 13.73 -0.35
N GLN A 123 -10.11 13.85 -0.77
CA GLN A 123 -10.48 13.93 -2.18
C GLN A 123 -9.94 12.80 -3.05
N LEU A 124 -9.76 11.62 -2.46
CA LEU A 124 -9.30 10.43 -3.19
C LEU A 124 -7.92 10.61 -3.82
N VAL A 125 -7.07 11.43 -3.21
CA VAL A 125 -5.73 11.66 -3.72
C VAL A 125 -4.69 11.26 -2.69
N LEU A 126 -3.71 10.46 -3.14
CA LEU A 126 -2.55 10.13 -2.31
C LEU A 126 -1.46 11.12 -2.68
N SER A 127 -1.21 12.06 -1.78
CA SER A 127 -0.22 13.10 -2.02
C SER A 127 1.11 12.69 -1.41
N PHE A 128 2.17 12.82 -2.20
CA PHE A 128 3.51 12.48 -1.71
C PHE A 128 4.03 13.49 -0.69
N GLU A 129 3.35 14.61 -0.56
CA GLU A 129 3.72 15.61 0.44
C GLU A 129 3.09 15.32 1.80
N TYR A 130 2.03 14.54 1.81
CA TYR A 130 1.37 14.15 3.05
C TYR A 130 1.59 12.66 3.23
N GLY A 131 1.32 12.16 4.34
CA GLY A 131 1.57 10.77 4.60
C GLY A 131 2.82 10.61 5.45
N LEU A 132 2.84 9.55 6.18
CA LEU A 132 3.92 9.27 7.12
C LEU A 132 5.09 8.59 6.42
N THR A 133 6.29 8.81 6.95
CA THR A 133 7.44 8.03 6.52
C THR A 133 7.30 6.64 7.11
N LEU A 134 8.17 5.74 6.70
CA LEU A 134 8.17 4.39 7.25
C LEU A 134 8.36 4.42 8.78
N ASP A 135 9.31 5.21 9.25
CA ASP A 135 9.57 5.28 10.69
C ASP A 135 8.37 5.83 11.45
N GLU A 136 7.74 6.85 10.90
CA GLU A 136 6.56 7.44 11.53
C GLU A 136 5.40 6.45 11.54
N PHE A 137 5.21 5.74 10.43
CA PHE A 137 4.16 4.74 10.33
C PHE A 137 4.35 3.64 11.38
N ILE A 138 5.57 3.13 11.48
CA ILE A 138 5.88 2.08 12.44
C ILE A 138 5.57 2.55 13.87
N LYS A 139 5.92 3.78 14.19
CA LYS A 139 5.63 4.32 15.52
C LYS A 139 4.14 4.40 15.80
N VAL A 140 3.35 4.73 14.78
CA VAL A 140 1.91 4.84 14.96
C VAL A 140 1.26 3.48 15.18
N ILE A 141 1.70 2.46 14.45
CA ILE A 141 1.06 1.16 14.53
C ILE A 141 1.58 0.30 15.69
N VAL A 142 2.74 0.63 16.21
CA VAL A 142 3.31 -0.08 17.36
C VAL A 142 2.81 0.56 18.64
#